data_96498713d443e8ef2804741c32cb73bf
#
_entry.id   96498713d443e8ef2804741c32cb73bf
#
_cell.length_a   1.000
_cell.length_b   1.000
_cell.length_c   1.000
_cell.angle_alpha   90.00
_cell.angle_beta   90.00
_cell.angle_gamma   90.00
#
_symmetry.space_group_name_H-M   'P 1'
#
loop_
_entity.id
_entity.type
_entity.pdbx_description
1 polymer ?
#
loop_
_entity_poly.entity_id
_entity_poly.type
_entity_poly.pdbx_seq_one_letter_code
_entity_poly.pdbx_strand_id
1 'polypeptide(L)'
;MDKLLEEKEINLRTLFEAGVHFGHPTRKWNPKMDSFIFTKKSKSHVINLEKTLVQLQEARKLIIDIVSQGGECIFVGTKLQARSAIQSEAERCESFYVNQRWLGGMLTNFETMKSRVDTLKNLETKATEQDDKTNTKRELQVFATKAKKLKKFFGGIVGIEKVPQLMFLIDTEMEFNAVNEANKLGIPIVAVVDTNSDPSKIDVPIPGNDDALRSISIITKLI
;
A
#
# COMPACT_ATOMS: atom_id res chain seq x y z
N MET A 1 -15.53 7.41 20.90
CA MET A 1 -15.53 6.04 20.35
C MET A 1 -14.11 5.55 20.06
N ASP A 2 -13.09 6.37 20.29
CA ASP A 2 -11.68 6.09 19.95
C ASP A 2 -10.84 5.44 21.05
N LYS A 3 -11.31 5.41 22.29
CA LYS A 3 -10.59 4.76 23.42
C LYS A 3 -10.66 3.23 23.46
N LEU A 4 -11.43 2.59 22.58
CA LEU A 4 -11.55 1.12 22.52
C LEU A 4 -10.59 0.46 21.52
N LEU A 5 -9.73 1.24 20.87
CA LEU A 5 -8.78 0.75 19.87
C LEU A 5 -7.33 0.72 20.38
N GLU A 6 -7.05 1.26 21.59
CA GLU A 6 -5.69 1.37 22.12
C GLU A 6 -5.10 0.03 22.62
N GLU A 7 -5.90 -1.02 22.82
CA GLU A 7 -5.42 -2.30 23.35
C GLU A 7 -6.22 -3.52 22.85
N LYS A 8 -6.73 -3.53 21.65
CA LYS A 8 -7.06 -4.84 21.09
C LYS A 8 -5.74 -5.52 20.74
N GLU A 9 -5.23 -6.27 21.70
CA GLU A 9 -4.14 -7.21 21.46
C GLU A 9 -4.38 -7.91 20.14
N ILE A 10 -3.45 -7.75 19.21
CA ILE A 10 -3.44 -8.51 17.96
C ILE A 10 -3.38 -9.97 18.40
N ASN A 11 -4.48 -10.70 18.22
CA ASN A 11 -4.56 -12.09 18.61
C ASN A 11 -4.86 -12.99 17.41
N LEU A 12 -4.47 -14.24 17.54
CA LEU A 12 -4.66 -15.26 16.50
C LEU A 12 -6.12 -15.43 16.09
N ARG A 13 -7.05 -15.26 17.04
CA ARG A 13 -8.49 -15.41 16.79
C ARG A 13 -9.00 -14.34 15.85
N THR A 14 -8.60 -13.09 16.05
CA THR A 14 -9.01 -11.97 15.20
C THR A 14 -8.49 -12.13 13.76
N LEU A 15 -7.24 -12.57 13.60
CA LEU A 15 -6.65 -12.87 12.28
C LEU A 15 -7.37 -14.06 11.62
N PHE A 16 -7.72 -15.08 12.38
CA PHE A 16 -8.45 -16.25 11.87
C PHE A 16 -9.86 -15.87 11.39
N GLU A 17 -10.62 -15.11 12.19
CA GLU A 17 -11.97 -14.64 11.86
C GLU A 17 -11.98 -13.71 10.64
N ALA A 18 -10.90 -12.94 10.41
CA ALA A 18 -10.72 -12.12 9.24
C ALA A 18 -10.34 -12.93 7.98
N GLY A 19 -9.98 -14.21 8.12
CA GLY A 19 -9.62 -15.08 7.02
C GLY A 19 -8.20 -14.88 6.49
N VAL A 20 -7.29 -14.36 7.33
CA VAL A 20 -5.87 -14.11 6.99
C VAL A 20 -5.14 -15.42 6.65
N HIS A 21 -5.59 -16.54 7.22
CA HIS A 21 -4.99 -17.87 7.06
C HIS A 21 -5.25 -18.55 5.69
N PHE A 22 -6.14 -18.02 4.87
CA PHE A 22 -6.42 -18.61 3.56
C PHE A 22 -5.36 -18.19 2.55
N GLY A 23 -4.62 -19.14 2.03
CA GLY A 23 -3.67 -18.94 0.93
C GLY A 23 -4.22 -19.43 -0.41
N HIS A 24 -3.41 -19.24 -1.44
CA HIS A 24 -3.72 -19.61 -2.81
C HIS A 24 -3.76 -21.14 -3.04
N PRO A 25 -4.36 -21.60 -4.15
CA PRO A 25 -4.33 -23.01 -4.54
C PRO A 25 -2.92 -23.54 -4.66
N THR A 26 -2.72 -24.82 -4.25
CA THR A 26 -1.40 -25.48 -4.22
C THR A 26 -0.64 -25.47 -5.54
N ARG A 27 -1.33 -25.38 -6.68
CA ARG A 27 -0.69 -25.29 -8.01
C ARG A 27 -0.03 -23.94 -8.31
N LYS A 28 -0.35 -22.88 -7.54
CA LYS A 28 0.15 -21.51 -7.74
C LYS A 28 1.15 -21.06 -6.69
N TRP A 29 1.49 -21.91 -5.75
CA TRP A 29 2.34 -21.53 -4.63
C TRP A 29 3.80 -21.31 -5.04
N ASN A 30 4.47 -20.47 -4.27
CA ASN A 30 5.91 -20.27 -4.38
C ASN A 30 6.62 -21.14 -3.33
N PRO A 31 7.61 -22.00 -3.70
CA PRO A 31 8.36 -22.82 -2.74
C PRO A 31 9.04 -22.01 -1.62
N LYS A 32 9.44 -20.77 -1.88
CA LYS A 32 10.03 -19.89 -0.85
C LYS A 32 9.09 -19.53 0.28
N MET A 33 7.77 -19.72 0.09
CA MET A 33 6.76 -19.53 1.12
C MET A 33 6.56 -20.76 2.02
N ASP A 34 7.26 -21.85 1.79
CA ASP A 34 7.07 -23.10 2.54
C ASP A 34 7.17 -22.90 4.06
N SER A 35 8.13 -22.09 4.50
CA SER A 35 8.29 -21.76 5.91
C SER A 35 7.08 -21.08 6.56
N PHE A 36 6.24 -20.39 5.79
CA PHE A 36 5.06 -19.67 6.26
C PHE A 36 3.76 -20.47 6.15
N ILE A 37 3.82 -21.66 5.54
CA ILE A 37 2.66 -22.52 5.37
C ILE A 37 2.50 -23.42 6.58
N PHE A 38 1.29 -23.47 7.15
CA PHE A 38 0.94 -24.40 8.25
C PHE A 38 0.56 -25.78 7.72
N THR A 39 -0.31 -25.84 6.72
CA THR A 39 -0.79 -27.10 6.14
C THR A 39 -1.44 -26.89 4.77
N LYS A 40 -1.82 -28.00 4.15
CA LYS A 40 -2.61 -28.02 2.90
C LYS A 40 -4.01 -28.58 3.20
N LYS A 41 -5.04 -27.85 2.82
CA LYS A 41 -6.43 -28.26 2.99
C LYS A 41 -7.26 -27.96 1.75
N SER A 42 -8.00 -28.93 1.24
CA SER A 42 -8.92 -28.77 0.11
C SER A 42 -8.28 -28.12 -1.13
N LYS A 43 -7.06 -28.53 -1.49
CA LYS A 43 -6.27 -28.01 -2.62
C LYS A 43 -5.77 -26.55 -2.47
N SER A 44 -5.87 -25.96 -1.28
CA SER A 44 -5.31 -24.64 -0.96
C SER A 44 -4.34 -24.74 0.19
N HIS A 45 -3.42 -23.79 0.28
CA HIS A 45 -2.52 -23.66 1.42
C HIS A 45 -3.22 -22.91 2.56
N VAL A 46 -2.83 -23.26 3.78
CA VAL A 46 -3.23 -22.57 5.02
C VAL A 46 -1.99 -21.91 5.58
N ILE A 47 -2.04 -20.60 5.75
CA ILE A 47 -0.93 -19.78 6.26
C ILE A 47 -0.83 -19.95 7.78
N ASN A 48 0.39 -19.98 8.31
CA ASN A 48 0.66 -20.04 9.74
C ASN A 48 0.46 -18.67 10.38
N LEU A 49 -0.64 -18.50 11.12
CA LEU A 49 -0.99 -17.24 11.78
C LEU A 49 -0.05 -16.86 12.94
N GLU A 50 0.62 -17.81 13.56
CA GLU A 50 1.63 -17.50 14.59
C GLU A 50 2.79 -16.72 13.96
N LYS A 51 3.25 -17.15 12.78
CA LYS A 51 4.28 -16.45 12.00
C LYS A 51 3.78 -15.11 11.50
N THR A 52 2.51 -15.03 11.07
CA THR A 52 1.88 -13.75 10.71
C THR A 52 1.92 -12.77 11.87
N LEU A 53 1.59 -13.22 13.08
CA LEU A 53 1.60 -12.39 14.27
C LEU A 53 3.01 -11.85 14.60
N VAL A 54 4.01 -12.72 14.56
CA VAL A 54 5.42 -12.33 14.80
C VAL A 54 5.87 -11.27 13.76
N GLN A 55 5.64 -11.55 12.48
CA GLN A 55 6.04 -10.64 11.39
C GLN A 55 5.27 -9.30 11.46
N LEU A 56 4.03 -9.31 11.90
CA LEU A 56 3.22 -8.11 12.08
C LEU A 56 3.75 -7.23 13.22
N GLN A 57 4.23 -7.85 14.30
CA GLN A 57 4.87 -7.12 15.40
C GLN A 57 6.23 -6.52 14.96
N GLU A 58 7.01 -7.26 14.18
CA GLU A 58 8.28 -6.78 13.62
C GLU A 58 8.05 -5.61 12.65
N ALA A 59 7.04 -5.73 11.77
CA ALA A 59 6.62 -4.67 10.86
C ALA A 59 6.25 -3.39 11.62
N ARG A 60 5.41 -3.49 12.65
CA ARG A 60 5.04 -2.34 13.48
C ARG A 60 6.24 -1.67 14.13
N LYS A 61 7.16 -2.47 14.66
CA LYS A 61 8.40 -1.93 15.27
C LYS A 61 9.20 -1.13 14.24
N LEU A 62 9.45 -1.70 13.07
CA LEU A 62 10.18 -1.02 11.98
C LEU A 62 9.50 0.29 11.56
N ILE A 63 8.18 0.28 11.40
CA ILE A 63 7.41 1.47 11.03
C ILE A 63 7.52 2.55 12.11
N ILE A 64 7.33 2.18 13.39
CA ILE A 64 7.45 3.11 14.53
C ILE A 64 8.87 3.71 14.57
N ASP A 65 9.90 2.89 14.40
CA ASP A 65 11.29 3.34 14.43
C ASP A 65 11.58 4.37 13.32
N ILE A 66 11.07 4.15 12.11
CA ILE A 66 11.29 5.08 10.98
C ILE A 66 10.44 6.35 11.13
N VAL A 67 9.15 6.21 11.47
CA VAL A 67 8.24 7.36 11.58
C VAL A 67 8.61 8.25 12.78
N SER A 68 9.03 7.68 13.90
CA SER A 68 9.48 8.45 15.07
C SER A 68 10.72 9.32 14.79
N GLN A 69 11.50 8.96 13.78
CA GLN A 69 12.65 9.74 13.30
C GLN A 69 12.25 10.77 12.21
N GLY A 70 10.97 10.98 11.96
CA GLY A 70 10.46 11.87 10.93
C GLY A 70 10.54 11.29 9.51
N GLY A 71 10.63 9.97 9.39
CA GLY A 71 10.54 9.26 8.12
C GLY A 71 9.11 9.21 7.61
N GLU A 72 8.96 9.22 6.29
CA GLU A 72 7.67 9.14 5.59
C GLU A 72 7.42 7.72 5.06
N CYS A 73 6.20 7.26 5.19
CA CYS A 73 5.76 5.96 4.67
C CYS A 73 4.88 6.16 3.42
N ILE A 74 5.01 5.24 2.46
CA ILE A 74 4.10 5.15 1.33
C ILE A 74 3.35 3.80 1.35
N PHE A 75 2.02 3.88 1.30
CA PHE A 75 1.14 2.72 1.24
C PHE A 75 0.82 2.38 -0.21
N VAL A 76 1.03 1.13 -0.63
CA VAL A 76 0.83 0.70 -2.01
C VAL A 76 -0.12 -0.50 -2.06
N GLY A 77 -1.16 -0.39 -2.88
CA GLY A 77 -2.08 -1.50 -3.12
C GLY A 77 -3.07 -1.17 -4.22
N THR A 78 -2.75 -1.62 -5.44
CA THR A 78 -3.56 -1.32 -6.63
C THR A 78 -4.62 -2.38 -6.91
N LYS A 79 -4.54 -3.52 -6.21
CA LYS A 79 -5.55 -4.57 -6.25
C LYS A 79 -6.92 -4.03 -5.81
N LEU A 80 -7.97 -4.37 -6.54
CA LEU A 80 -9.31 -3.82 -6.30
C LEU A 80 -9.75 -3.94 -4.83
N GLN A 81 -9.42 -5.08 -4.20
CA GLN A 81 -9.73 -5.37 -2.81
C GLN A 81 -8.93 -4.52 -1.81
N ALA A 82 -7.73 -4.07 -2.20
CA ALA A 82 -6.83 -3.30 -1.33
C ALA A 82 -7.08 -1.78 -1.39
N ARG A 83 -7.62 -1.26 -2.49
CA ARG A 83 -7.70 0.19 -2.77
C ARG A 83 -8.31 1.01 -1.66
N SER A 84 -9.45 0.55 -1.13
CA SER A 84 -10.18 1.27 -0.09
C SER A 84 -9.44 1.25 1.25
N ALA A 85 -8.90 0.08 1.63
CA ALA A 85 -8.16 -0.07 2.88
C ALA A 85 -6.87 0.76 2.86
N ILE A 86 -6.11 0.69 1.78
CA ILE A 86 -4.88 1.48 1.60
C ILE A 86 -5.17 2.97 1.70
N GLN A 87 -6.20 3.46 1.02
CA GLN A 87 -6.54 4.88 1.05
C GLN A 87 -6.98 5.32 2.45
N SER A 88 -7.95 4.62 3.05
CA SER A 88 -8.52 5.02 4.34
C SER A 88 -7.49 5.00 5.46
N GLU A 89 -6.61 4.01 5.49
CA GLU A 89 -5.61 3.89 6.55
C GLU A 89 -4.43 4.84 6.32
N ALA A 90 -4.01 5.06 5.08
CA ALA A 90 -2.99 6.07 4.77
C ALA A 90 -3.47 7.49 5.09
N GLU A 91 -4.72 7.84 4.76
CA GLU A 91 -5.32 9.13 5.13
C GLU A 91 -5.46 9.27 6.65
N ARG A 92 -5.78 8.19 7.38
CA ARG A 92 -5.87 8.19 8.86
C ARG A 92 -4.54 8.51 9.55
N CYS A 93 -3.42 8.04 8.99
CA CYS A 93 -2.09 8.27 9.55
C CYS A 93 -1.29 9.35 8.80
N GLU A 94 -1.96 10.16 7.97
CA GLU A 94 -1.36 11.26 7.19
C GLU A 94 -0.17 10.82 6.32
N SER A 95 -0.22 9.59 5.84
CA SER A 95 0.81 8.98 4.98
C SER A 95 0.43 9.04 3.51
N PHE A 96 1.41 8.91 2.64
CA PHE A 96 1.19 8.84 1.19
C PHE A 96 0.65 7.49 0.75
N TYR A 97 -0.09 7.45 -0.38
CA TYR A 97 -0.59 6.20 -0.91
C TYR A 97 -0.68 6.15 -2.44
N VAL A 98 -0.61 4.93 -2.97
CA VAL A 98 -0.89 4.61 -4.38
C VAL A 98 -1.85 3.44 -4.43
N ASN A 99 -3.12 3.71 -4.82
CA ASN A 99 -4.20 2.73 -4.82
C ASN A 99 -4.82 2.44 -6.19
N GLN A 100 -4.30 3.04 -7.28
CA GLN A 100 -4.85 2.81 -8.62
C GLN A 100 -3.91 2.01 -9.52
N ARG A 101 -2.73 2.52 -9.74
CA ARG A 101 -1.68 1.89 -10.53
C ARG A 101 -0.33 2.49 -10.16
N TRP A 102 0.64 1.64 -9.89
CA TRP A 102 2.02 2.06 -9.79
C TRP A 102 2.55 2.46 -11.17
N LEU A 103 3.01 3.67 -11.31
CA LEU A 103 3.63 4.14 -12.55
C LEU A 103 5.14 3.93 -12.43
N GLY A 104 5.75 3.28 -13.42
CA GLY A 104 7.19 3.09 -13.42
C GLY A 104 7.95 4.40 -13.25
N GLY A 105 8.95 4.41 -12.37
CA GLY A 105 9.73 5.59 -12.03
C GLY A 105 9.17 6.44 -10.89
N MET A 106 8.14 5.98 -10.16
CA MET A 106 7.58 6.76 -9.04
C MET A 106 8.61 7.06 -7.95
N LEU A 107 9.55 6.17 -7.72
CA LEU A 107 10.67 6.39 -6.80
C LEU A 107 11.97 6.66 -7.53
N THR A 108 12.28 5.87 -8.56
CA THR A 108 13.56 5.96 -9.27
C THR A 108 13.68 7.18 -10.19
N ASN A 109 12.56 7.81 -10.57
CA ASN A 109 12.50 9.06 -11.33
C ASN A 109 11.64 10.09 -10.58
N PHE A 110 11.96 10.30 -9.32
CA PHE A 110 11.15 11.07 -8.37
C PHE A 110 10.92 12.51 -8.80
N GLU A 111 11.94 13.20 -9.34
CA GLU A 111 11.82 14.59 -9.82
C GLU A 111 10.76 14.73 -10.92
N THR A 112 10.73 13.79 -11.87
CA THR A 112 9.70 13.79 -12.92
C THR A 112 8.31 13.55 -12.31
N MET A 113 8.20 12.70 -11.31
CA MET A 113 6.92 12.45 -10.62
C MET A 113 6.45 13.67 -9.83
N LYS A 114 7.36 14.36 -9.12
CA LYS A 114 7.09 15.62 -8.44
C LYS A 114 6.57 16.68 -9.41
N SER A 115 7.19 16.84 -10.57
CA SER A 115 6.71 17.74 -11.64
C SER A 115 5.29 17.40 -12.12
N ARG A 116 4.90 16.12 -12.14
CA ARG A 116 3.51 15.71 -12.46
C ARG A 116 2.51 16.07 -11.36
N VAL A 117 2.92 15.94 -10.10
CA VAL A 117 2.13 16.38 -8.95
C VAL A 117 1.94 17.91 -8.98
N ASP A 118 2.98 18.68 -9.29
CA ASP A 118 2.89 20.13 -9.44
C ASP A 118 1.97 20.53 -10.61
N THR A 119 2.04 19.78 -11.71
CA THR A 119 1.12 19.95 -12.85
C THR A 119 -0.34 19.72 -12.40
N LEU A 120 -0.59 18.69 -11.56
CA LEU A 120 -1.91 18.44 -11.01
C LEU A 120 -2.41 19.63 -10.19
N LYS A 121 -1.60 20.12 -9.23
CA LYS A 121 -1.94 21.30 -8.40
C LYS A 121 -2.28 22.51 -9.26
N ASN A 122 -1.44 22.81 -10.25
CA ASN A 122 -1.66 23.93 -11.17
C ASN A 122 -2.96 23.79 -12.00
N LEU A 123 -3.32 22.58 -12.41
CA LEU A 123 -4.56 22.32 -13.16
C LEU A 123 -5.78 22.43 -12.25
N GLU A 124 -5.70 21.99 -10.98
CA GLU A 124 -6.78 22.14 -10.00
C GLU A 124 -7.02 23.64 -9.69
N THR A 125 -5.97 24.41 -9.48
CA THR A 125 -6.07 25.87 -9.28
C THR A 125 -6.74 26.55 -10.47
N LYS A 126 -6.23 26.33 -11.69
CA LYS A 126 -6.82 26.88 -12.92
C LYS A 126 -8.28 26.46 -13.17
N ALA A 127 -8.67 25.27 -12.73
CA ALA A 127 -10.04 24.79 -12.87
C ALA A 127 -11.01 25.43 -11.86
N THR A 128 -10.50 25.95 -10.73
CA THR A 128 -11.29 26.59 -9.66
C THR A 128 -11.34 28.11 -9.74
N GLU A 129 -10.37 28.74 -10.39
CA GLU A 129 -10.32 30.19 -10.60
C GLU A 129 -11.38 30.63 -11.64
N GLN A 130 -12.59 30.91 -11.15
CA GLN A 130 -13.72 31.40 -11.98
C GLN A 130 -13.61 32.88 -12.37
N ASP A 131 -12.75 33.66 -11.70
CA ASP A 131 -12.64 35.10 -11.87
C ASP A 131 -11.62 35.55 -12.92
N ASP A 132 -10.85 34.64 -13.48
CA ASP A 132 -9.87 34.99 -14.51
C ASP A 132 -10.58 35.10 -15.88
N LYS A 133 -10.83 36.37 -16.31
CA LYS A 133 -11.46 36.71 -17.61
C LYS A 133 -10.71 36.15 -18.83
N THR A 134 -9.60 35.45 -18.60
CA THR A 134 -8.70 34.90 -19.65
C THR A 134 -9.13 33.53 -20.14
N ASN A 135 -9.83 32.71 -19.33
CA ASN A 135 -10.18 31.33 -19.69
C ASN A 135 -11.67 31.18 -20.07
N THR A 136 -11.91 30.55 -21.21
CA THR A 136 -13.27 30.19 -21.63
C THR A 136 -13.83 29.02 -20.82
N LYS A 137 -15.16 28.92 -20.70
CA LYS A 137 -15.83 27.77 -20.03
C LYS A 137 -15.34 26.41 -20.57
N ARG A 138 -15.05 26.35 -21.87
CA ARG A 138 -14.54 25.11 -22.50
C ARG A 138 -13.13 24.76 -22.04
N GLU A 139 -12.26 25.74 -21.87
CA GLU A 139 -10.88 25.55 -21.36
C GLU A 139 -10.89 25.10 -19.90
N LEU A 140 -11.74 25.71 -19.05
CA LEU A 140 -11.91 25.29 -17.66
C LEU A 140 -12.36 23.81 -17.57
N GLN A 141 -13.28 23.40 -18.43
CA GLN A 141 -13.72 21.99 -18.49
C GLN A 141 -12.60 21.04 -18.93
N VAL A 142 -11.73 21.48 -19.87
CA VAL A 142 -10.56 20.70 -20.28
C VAL A 142 -9.57 20.57 -19.13
N PHE A 143 -9.30 21.65 -18.38
CA PHE A 143 -8.41 21.62 -17.20
C PHE A 143 -8.96 20.70 -16.12
N ALA A 144 -10.24 20.81 -15.77
CA ALA A 144 -10.90 19.93 -14.81
C ALA A 144 -10.82 18.44 -15.21
N THR A 145 -11.01 18.14 -16.51
CA THR A 145 -10.91 16.77 -17.02
C THR A 145 -9.49 16.22 -16.93
N LYS A 146 -8.48 17.05 -17.25
CA LYS A 146 -7.06 16.68 -17.12
C LYS A 146 -6.67 16.50 -15.65
N ALA A 147 -7.07 17.43 -14.78
CA ALA A 147 -6.84 17.35 -13.34
C ALA A 147 -7.44 16.06 -12.75
N LYS A 148 -8.69 15.72 -13.08
CA LYS A 148 -9.35 14.48 -12.64
C LYS A 148 -8.58 13.22 -13.06
N LYS A 149 -8.02 13.19 -14.27
CA LYS A 149 -7.19 12.06 -14.75
C LYS A 149 -5.90 11.95 -13.96
N LEU A 150 -5.20 13.05 -13.71
CA LEU A 150 -3.95 13.04 -12.93
C LEU A 150 -4.22 12.72 -11.47
N LYS A 151 -5.26 13.29 -10.86
CA LYS A 151 -5.67 13.05 -9.48
C LYS A 151 -5.90 11.57 -9.19
N LYS A 152 -6.42 10.83 -10.16
CA LYS A 152 -6.62 9.38 -10.05
C LYS A 152 -5.32 8.63 -9.74
N PHE A 153 -4.18 9.08 -10.27
CA PHE A 153 -2.89 8.38 -10.12
C PHE A 153 -1.98 9.03 -9.09
N PHE A 154 -2.06 10.34 -8.93
CA PHE A 154 -1.15 11.13 -8.11
C PHE A 154 -1.81 11.72 -6.86
N GLY A 155 -3.13 11.57 -6.70
CA GLY A 155 -3.87 12.18 -5.60
C GLY A 155 -3.36 11.78 -4.21
N GLY A 156 -2.95 10.53 -4.04
CA GLY A 156 -2.42 10.03 -2.77
C GLY A 156 -0.96 10.41 -2.48
N ILE A 157 -0.27 11.04 -3.41
CA ILE A 157 1.12 11.50 -3.23
C ILE A 157 1.25 13.02 -3.37
N VAL A 158 0.13 13.73 -3.32
CA VAL A 158 0.12 15.20 -3.32
C VAL A 158 0.76 15.71 -2.02
N GLY A 159 1.83 16.50 -2.16
CA GLY A 159 2.58 17.00 -1.00
C GLY A 159 3.85 16.24 -0.67
N ILE A 160 4.14 15.15 -1.38
CA ILE A 160 5.40 14.44 -1.21
C ILE A 160 6.57 15.34 -1.63
N GLU A 161 7.51 15.57 -0.72
CA GLU A 161 8.66 16.44 -0.95
C GLU A 161 9.96 15.67 -1.16
N LYS A 162 10.08 14.51 -0.54
CA LYS A 162 11.25 13.63 -0.59
C LYS A 162 10.83 12.19 -0.87
N VAL A 163 11.78 11.38 -1.27
CA VAL A 163 11.56 9.94 -1.44
C VAL A 163 11.20 9.33 -0.09
N PRO A 164 10.09 8.56 0.02
CA PRO A 164 9.69 7.94 1.29
C PRO A 164 10.74 6.97 1.80
N GLN A 165 10.87 6.87 3.10
CA GLN A 165 11.87 6.04 3.77
C GLN A 165 11.37 4.64 4.11
N LEU A 166 10.08 4.38 3.89
CA LEU A 166 9.45 3.08 4.10
C LEU A 166 8.35 2.85 3.07
N MET A 167 8.22 1.63 2.61
CA MET A 167 7.11 1.20 1.77
C MET A 167 6.32 0.08 2.46
N PHE A 168 5.01 0.28 2.61
CA PHE A 168 4.07 -0.78 2.94
C PHE A 168 3.28 -1.16 1.70
N LEU A 169 3.20 -2.45 1.37
CA LEU A 169 2.46 -2.88 0.18
C LEU A 169 1.65 -4.17 0.38
N ILE A 170 0.64 -4.33 -0.47
CA ILE A 170 -0.23 -5.50 -0.52
C ILE A 170 -0.10 -6.13 -1.91
N ASP A 171 0.16 -7.44 -1.95
CA ASP A 171 0.38 -8.24 -3.16
C ASP A 171 1.66 -7.85 -3.92
N THR A 172 2.76 -8.52 -3.55
CA THR A 172 4.10 -8.26 -4.13
C THR A 172 4.22 -8.68 -5.59
N GLU A 173 3.37 -9.59 -6.08
CA GLU A 173 3.36 -10.00 -7.49
C GLU A 173 2.76 -8.90 -8.36
N MET A 174 1.64 -8.34 -7.93
CA MET A 174 0.98 -7.26 -8.64
C MET A 174 1.83 -5.97 -8.61
N GLU A 175 2.45 -5.69 -7.46
CA GLU A 175 3.25 -4.48 -7.23
C GLU A 175 4.76 -4.70 -7.50
N PHE A 176 5.10 -5.65 -8.36
CA PHE A 176 6.48 -6.01 -8.69
C PHE A 176 7.37 -4.82 -9.07
N ASN A 177 6.82 -3.84 -9.80
CA ASN A 177 7.57 -2.64 -10.17
C ASN A 177 7.90 -1.78 -8.94
N ALA A 178 6.97 -1.62 -8.01
CA ALA A 178 7.18 -0.88 -6.76
C ALA A 178 8.26 -1.55 -5.91
N VAL A 179 8.18 -2.88 -5.76
CA VAL A 179 9.19 -3.67 -5.03
C VAL A 179 10.59 -3.50 -5.65
N ASN A 180 10.71 -3.59 -6.97
CA ASN A 180 12.01 -3.44 -7.63
C ASN A 180 12.58 -2.02 -7.50
N GLU A 181 11.74 -0.99 -7.57
CA GLU A 181 12.18 0.41 -7.40
C GLU A 181 12.63 0.68 -5.96
N ALA A 182 11.88 0.21 -4.97
CA ALA A 182 12.23 0.35 -3.56
C ALA A 182 13.56 -0.36 -3.24
N ASN A 183 13.71 -1.61 -3.68
CA ASN A 183 14.95 -2.37 -3.52
C ASN A 183 16.16 -1.68 -4.20
N LYS A 184 15.96 -1.09 -5.38
CA LYS A 184 17.02 -0.34 -6.08
C LYS A 184 17.52 0.87 -5.31
N LEU A 185 16.63 1.50 -4.53
CA LEU A 185 16.94 2.67 -3.72
C LEU A 185 17.29 2.33 -2.27
N GLY A 186 17.24 1.06 -1.88
CA GLY A 186 17.50 0.62 -0.52
C GLY A 186 16.40 1.06 0.47
N ILE A 187 15.17 1.24 -0.01
CA ILE A 187 14.01 1.58 0.83
C ILE A 187 13.46 0.30 1.43
N PRO A 188 13.38 0.17 2.76
CA PRO A 188 12.84 -1.01 3.42
C PRO A 188 11.37 -1.22 3.05
N ILE A 189 11.03 -2.50 2.83
CA ILE A 189 9.70 -2.92 2.38
C ILE A 189 9.05 -3.80 3.44
N VAL A 190 7.88 -3.39 3.88
CA VAL A 190 6.93 -4.22 4.63
C VAL A 190 5.82 -4.63 3.68
N ALA A 191 5.52 -5.92 3.56
CA ALA A 191 4.51 -6.36 2.61
C ALA A 191 3.63 -7.49 3.13
N VAL A 192 2.35 -7.44 2.78
CA VAL A 192 1.46 -8.61 2.88
C VAL A 192 1.79 -9.54 1.72
N VAL A 193 2.20 -10.77 2.07
CA VAL A 193 2.62 -11.81 1.10
C VAL A 193 1.72 -13.03 1.22
N ASP A 194 1.08 -13.41 0.13
CA ASP A 194 0.32 -14.66 0.05
C ASP A 194 1.24 -15.79 -0.43
N THR A 195 0.74 -17.01 -0.44
CA THR A 195 1.50 -18.23 -0.74
C THR A 195 2.04 -18.36 -2.17
N ASN A 196 1.61 -17.51 -3.09
CA ASN A 196 2.14 -17.39 -4.47
C ASN A 196 3.31 -16.42 -4.60
N SER A 197 3.52 -15.56 -3.63
CA SER A 197 4.50 -14.47 -3.66
C SER A 197 5.94 -14.92 -3.37
N ASP A 198 6.92 -14.13 -3.81
CA ASP A 198 8.34 -14.30 -3.45
C ASP A 198 8.72 -13.40 -2.27
N PRO A 199 8.91 -13.94 -1.05
CA PRO A 199 9.24 -13.13 0.12
C PRO A 199 10.70 -12.65 0.14
N SER A 200 11.59 -13.19 -0.71
CA SER A 200 13.04 -12.92 -0.63
C SER A 200 13.45 -11.49 -0.96
N LYS A 201 12.55 -10.69 -1.52
CA LYS A 201 12.78 -9.29 -1.88
C LYS A 201 12.18 -8.30 -0.88
N ILE A 202 11.61 -8.79 0.21
CA ILE A 202 10.86 -8.04 1.20
C ILE A 202 11.60 -8.11 2.53
N ASP A 203 11.82 -6.98 3.17
CA ASP A 203 12.55 -6.92 4.43
C ASP A 203 11.71 -7.51 5.57
N VAL A 204 10.43 -7.16 5.64
CA VAL A 204 9.49 -7.74 6.61
C VAL A 204 8.25 -8.27 5.88
N PRO A 205 8.27 -9.56 5.49
CA PRO A 205 7.12 -10.21 4.88
C PRO A 205 6.07 -10.58 5.93
N ILE A 206 4.85 -10.11 5.79
CA ILE A 206 3.71 -10.48 6.63
C ILE A 206 2.90 -11.54 5.87
N PRO A 207 3.01 -12.84 6.25
CA PRO A 207 2.24 -13.87 5.55
C PRO A 207 0.75 -13.69 5.81
N GLY A 208 -0.04 -13.58 4.75
CA GLY A 208 -1.46 -13.33 4.87
C GLY A 208 -2.19 -13.32 3.54
N ASN A 209 -3.52 -13.50 3.62
CA ASN A 209 -4.39 -13.47 2.46
C ASN A 209 -4.50 -12.05 1.88
N ASP A 210 -4.09 -11.88 0.64
CA ASP A 210 -4.12 -10.60 -0.09
C ASP A 210 -5.33 -10.44 -1.02
N ASP A 211 -6.27 -11.41 -1.01
CA ASP A 211 -7.51 -11.38 -1.80
C ASP A 211 -8.74 -11.00 -0.98
N ALA A 212 -8.77 -11.33 0.30
CA ALA A 212 -9.93 -11.11 1.15
C ALA A 212 -9.95 -9.69 1.74
N LEU A 213 -11.02 -8.94 1.47
CA LEU A 213 -11.21 -7.58 1.98
C LEU A 213 -10.98 -7.45 3.51
N ARG A 214 -11.49 -8.43 4.29
CA ARG A 214 -11.35 -8.43 5.74
C ARG A 214 -9.91 -8.64 6.20
N SER A 215 -9.18 -9.54 5.52
CA SER A 215 -7.77 -9.81 5.78
C SER A 215 -6.92 -8.57 5.52
N ILE A 216 -7.09 -7.98 4.34
CA ILE A 216 -6.40 -6.76 3.94
C ILE A 216 -6.68 -5.62 4.93
N SER A 217 -7.96 -5.37 5.21
CA SER A 217 -8.38 -4.28 6.09
C SER A 217 -7.80 -4.42 7.50
N ILE A 218 -7.82 -5.63 8.08
CA ILE A 218 -7.31 -5.83 9.44
C ILE A 218 -5.79 -5.64 9.50
N ILE A 219 -5.04 -6.20 8.55
CA ILE A 219 -3.58 -6.05 8.53
C ILE A 219 -3.20 -4.59 8.31
N THR A 220 -3.78 -3.93 7.31
CA THR A 220 -3.48 -2.51 7.02
C THR A 220 -3.82 -1.58 8.18
N LYS A 221 -4.87 -1.89 8.94
CA LYS A 221 -5.27 -1.11 10.12
C LYS A 221 -4.33 -1.31 11.31
N LEU A 222 -3.69 -2.47 11.41
CA LEU A 222 -2.78 -2.82 12.50
C LEU A 222 -1.37 -2.28 12.29
N ILE A 223 -1.03 -1.96 11.06
CA ILE A 223 0.20 -1.28 10.65
C ILE A 223 0.06 0.24 10.85
#